data_0d8623388b4cdc56e885ed20a7f9ec3f
#
_entry.id   0d8623388b4cdc56e885ed20a7f9ec3f
#
_cell.length_a   1.000
_cell.length_b   1.000
_cell.length_c   1.000
_cell.angle_alpha   90.00
_cell.angle_beta   90.00
_cell.angle_gamma   90.00
#
_symmetry.space_group_name_H-M   'P 1'
#
loop_
_entity.id
_entity.type
_entity.pdbx_description
1 polymer ?
#
loop_
_entity_poly.entity_id
_entity_poly.type
_entity_poly.pdbx_seq_one_letter_code
_entity_poly.pdbx_strand_id
1 'polypeptide(L)'
;MKQIEINSNDAGRRLDKFMRRYLPKATLSTIYKIIRKDVKVNGKREGNNYMLAEGDVLTLYISDGLIEEWSAPARNDNRPKVRRNFKIVYEDEDILVADKPFGLLTHGDSNEKKNHLANQVKDYLIETGAYNPREKVFTPAPANRLDRNTTGAVLFGKNSASLKALGEMIREDKVDKFYMTIVYGHLEKEIDLKGRLIKDQNTNTVKILDIGDSRGREIETIARPVRRIGDFTLVEIRLVTGRTHQIRAHMASVGHPVIGDVKYAKGRAADVNRRLKQRFGLSTQLLHSCRITFKEGVGPLERLTGQSIKVDLPEEFERIINGLELVARRKGANNE
;
A
#
# COMPACT_ATOMS: atom_id res chain seq x y z
N MET A 1 -9.33 -8.07 38.34
CA MET A 1 -10.31 -8.60 37.37
C MET A 1 -10.68 -7.47 36.42
N LYS A 2 -10.50 -7.66 35.13
CA LYS A 2 -10.76 -6.64 34.10
C LYS A 2 -11.80 -7.14 33.10
N GLN A 3 -12.77 -6.31 32.79
CA GLN A 3 -13.73 -6.55 31.71
C GLN A 3 -13.40 -5.70 30.49
N ILE A 4 -13.60 -6.28 29.30
CA ILE A 4 -13.39 -5.65 28.00
C ILE A 4 -14.60 -5.97 27.16
N GLU A 5 -15.35 -4.97 26.78
CA GLU A 5 -16.41 -5.09 25.80
C GLU A 5 -15.82 -5.06 24.39
N ILE A 6 -16.21 -6.00 23.57
CA ILE A 6 -15.75 -6.11 22.18
C ILE A 6 -16.56 -5.15 21.31
N ASN A 7 -15.90 -4.17 20.76
CA ASN A 7 -16.49 -3.22 19.83
C ASN A 7 -16.45 -3.75 18.37
N SER A 8 -17.04 -3.00 17.44
CA SER A 8 -17.08 -3.34 16.00
C SER A 8 -15.68 -3.55 15.40
N ASN A 9 -14.64 -2.83 15.87
CA ASN A 9 -13.25 -2.98 15.40
C ASN A 9 -12.60 -4.28 15.84
N ASP A 10 -13.07 -4.89 16.92
CA ASP A 10 -12.51 -6.11 17.50
C ASP A 10 -13.33 -7.36 17.13
N ALA A 11 -14.58 -7.17 16.73
CA ALA A 11 -15.47 -8.23 16.27
C ALA A 11 -14.93 -8.96 15.04
N GLY A 12 -15.34 -10.22 14.87
CA GLY A 12 -14.89 -11.09 13.77
C GLY A 12 -13.40 -11.46 13.84
N ARG A 13 -12.80 -11.33 15.03
CA ARG A 13 -11.41 -11.71 15.31
C ARG A 13 -11.38 -12.95 16.22
N ARG A 14 -10.45 -13.85 15.97
CA ARG A 14 -10.23 -14.98 16.89
C ARG A 14 -9.72 -14.48 18.24
N LEU A 15 -10.18 -15.11 19.33
CA LEU A 15 -9.82 -14.76 20.70
C LEU A 15 -8.29 -14.76 20.91
N ASP A 16 -7.56 -15.75 20.39
CA ASP A 16 -6.10 -15.80 20.51
C ASP A 16 -5.41 -14.61 19.79
N LYS A 17 -5.92 -14.20 18.65
CA LYS A 17 -5.40 -13.05 17.89
C LYS A 17 -5.69 -11.73 18.58
N PHE A 18 -6.87 -11.59 19.20
CA PHE A 18 -7.22 -10.45 20.03
C PHE A 18 -6.28 -10.35 21.23
N MET A 19 -6.15 -11.42 22.01
CA MET A 19 -5.32 -11.45 23.21
C MET A 19 -3.84 -11.16 22.93
N ARG A 20 -3.30 -11.64 21.82
CA ARG A 20 -1.92 -11.32 21.39
C ARG A 20 -1.70 -9.83 21.07
N ARG A 21 -2.71 -9.13 20.61
CA ARG A 21 -2.62 -7.67 20.38
C ARG A 21 -2.86 -6.89 21.66
N TYR A 22 -3.74 -7.41 22.51
CA TYR A 22 -4.05 -6.78 23.80
C TYR A 22 -2.87 -6.87 24.78
N LEU A 23 -2.15 -8.03 24.78
CA LEU A 23 -1.00 -8.30 25.62
C LEU A 23 0.24 -8.65 24.75
N PRO A 24 0.79 -7.68 24.00
CA PRO A 24 1.80 -7.95 22.97
C PRO A 24 3.16 -8.42 23.50
N LYS A 25 3.44 -8.22 24.81
CA LYS A 25 4.68 -8.69 25.46
C LYS A 25 4.55 -10.10 26.02
N ALA A 26 3.33 -10.64 26.15
CA ALA A 26 3.13 -12.02 26.60
C ALA A 26 3.55 -13.01 25.50
N THR A 27 4.21 -14.11 25.89
CA THR A 27 4.56 -15.17 24.95
C THR A 27 3.31 -15.90 24.46
N LEU A 28 3.41 -16.58 23.31
CA LEU A 28 2.27 -17.31 22.74
C LEU A 28 1.76 -18.42 23.70
N SER A 29 2.67 -19.10 24.38
CA SER A 29 2.33 -20.11 25.38
C SER A 29 1.59 -19.51 26.58
N THR A 30 2.00 -18.33 27.02
CA THR A 30 1.33 -17.56 28.08
C THR A 30 -0.09 -17.18 27.64
N ILE A 31 -0.26 -16.65 26.42
CA ILE A 31 -1.58 -16.30 25.87
C ILE A 31 -2.52 -17.52 25.87
N TYR A 32 -2.07 -18.68 25.40
CA TYR A 32 -2.90 -19.89 25.38
C TYR A 32 -3.22 -20.40 26.79
N LYS A 33 -2.28 -20.28 27.74
CA LYS A 33 -2.53 -20.61 29.14
C LYS A 33 -3.58 -19.71 29.76
N ILE A 34 -3.49 -18.39 29.52
CA ILE A 34 -4.44 -17.39 30.01
C ILE A 34 -5.84 -17.66 29.44
N ILE A 35 -5.98 -17.84 28.12
CA ILE A 35 -7.28 -18.11 27.50
C ILE A 35 -7.94 -19.33 28.14
N ARG A 36 -7.19 -20.39 28.36
CA ARG A 36 -7.73 -21.63 28.94
C ARG A 36 -8.12 -21.50 30.40
N LYS A 37 -7.39 -20.70 31.21
CA LYS A 37 -7.57 -20.66 32.66
C LYS A 37 -8.26 -19.40 33.15
N ASP A 38 -7.91 -18.25 32.59
CA ASP A 38 -8.12 -16.95 33.18
C ASP A 38 -8.95 -15.99 32.31
N VAL A 39 -9.54 -16.51 31.20
CA VAL A 39 -10.44 -15.72 30.34
C VAL A 39 -11.81 -16.38 30.22
N LYS A 40 -12.84 -15.56 30.30
CA LYS A 40 -14.21 -15.94 29.97
C LYS A 40 -14.79 -14.95 28.96
N VAL A 41 -15.60 -15.44 28.07
CA VAL A 41 -16.41 -14.65 27.13
C VAL A 41 -17.87 -14.82 27.55
N ASN A 42 -18.57 -13.74 27.86
CA ASN A 42 -19.95 -13.76 28.33
C ASN A 42 -20.17 -14.73 29.51
N GLY A 43 -19.19 -14.78 30.44
CA GLY A 43 -19.22 -15.65 31.59
C GLY A 43 -18.84 -17.11 31.35
N LYS A 44 -18.59 -17.55 30.10
CA LYS A 44 -18.22 -18.91 29.72
C LYS A 44 -16.75 -19.01 29.28
N ARG A 45 -16.15 -20.19 29.43
CA ARG A 45 -14.82 -20.47 28.88
C ARG A 45 -14.95 -20.83 27.41
N GLU A 46 -14.13 -20.18 26.58
CA GLU A 46 -14.10 -20.39 25.14
C GLU A 46 -12.72 -20.84 24.68
N GLY A 47 -12.67 -21.49 23.51
CA GLY A 47 -11.42 -21.95 22.90
C GLY A 47 -10.63 -20.82 22.24
N ASN A 48 -9.33 -21.08 21.97
CA ASN A 48 -8.43 -20.11 21.32
C ASN A 48 -8.96 -19.59 19.97
N ASN A 49 -9.74 -20.38 19.26
CA ASN A 49 -10.31 -20.09 17.95
C ASN A 49 -11.71 -19.48 18.00
N TYR A 50 -12.25 -19.22 19.18
CA TYR A 50 -13.54 -18.52 19.32
C TYR A 50 -13.52 -17.22 18.54
N MET A 51 -14.57 -16.97 17.75
CA MET A 51 -14.73 -15.74 16.96
C MET A 51 -15.52 -14.73 17.77
N LEU A 52 -14.85 -13.67 18.17
CA LEU A 52 -15.45 -12.59 18.96
C LEU A 52 -16.56 -11.90 18.17
N ALA A 53 -17.70 -11.71 18.80
CA ALA A 53 -18.81 -10.91 18.29
C ALA A 53 -18.80 -9.51 18.93
N GLU A 54 -19.41 -8.54 18.25
CA GLU A 54 -19.65 -7.22 18.83
C GLU A 54 -20.58 -7.34 20.04
N GLY A 55 -20.24 -6.64 21.14
CA GLY A 55 -20.95 -6.73 22.40
C GLY A 55 -20.52 -7.90 23.29
N ASP A 56 -19.64 -8.81 22.83
CA ASP A 56 -19.05 -9.82 23.72
C ASP A 56 -18.30 -9.16 24.88
N VAL A 57 -18.47 -9.67 26.09
CA VAL A 57 -17.76 -9.21 27.27
C VAL A 57 -16.68 -10.21 27.67
N LEU A 58 -15.41 -9.85 27.43
CA LEU A 58 -14.26 -10.62 27.90
C LEU A 58 -13.97 -10.26 29.37
N THR A 59 -13.98 -11.24 30.23
CA THR A 59 -13.56 -11.11 31.61
C THR A 59 -12.19 -11.76 31.79
N LEU A 60 -11.19 -10.96 32.17
CA LEU A 60 -9.82 -11.39 32.45
C LEU A 60 -9.62 -11.53 33.96
N TYR A 61 -9.32 -12.75 34.42
CA TYR A 61 -9.04 -13.08 35.83
C TYR A 61 -7.53 -13.07 36.10
N ILE A 62 -6.83 -12.07 35.58
CA ILE A 62 -5.41 -11.81 35.85
C ILE A 62 -5.26 -10.49 36.58
N SER A 63 -4.17 -10.33 37.34
CA SER A 63 -3.91 -9.07 38.07
C SER A 63 -3.66 -7.90 37.14
N ASP A 64 -4.03 -6.71 37.56
CA ASP A 64 -3.81 -5.49 36.77
C ASP A 64 -2.32 -5.24 36.53
N GLY A 65 -1.44 -5.58 37.47
CA GLY A 65 0.02 -5.49 37.30
C GLY A 65 0.55 -6.38 36.17
N LEU A 66 0.04 -7.61 36.01
CA LEU A 66 0.40 -8.47 34.88
C LEU A 66 -0.15 -7.94 33.55
N ILE A 67 -1.37 -7.35 33.57
CA ILE A 67 -1.92 -6.71 32.39
C ILE A 67 -1.04 -5.53 31.95
N GLU A 68 -0.56 -4.71 32.90
CA GLU A 68 0.34 -3.60 32.62
C GLU A 68 1.70 -4.09 32.11
N GLU A 69 2.29 -5.09 32.75
CA GLU A 69 3.57 -5.68 32.35
C GLU A 69 3.52 -6.20 30.90
N TRP A 70 2.46 -6.92 30.54
CA TRP A 70 2.32 -7.55 29.23
C TRP A 70 1.68 -6.63 28.19
N SER A 71 1.09 -5.52 28.59
CA SER A 71 0.58 -4.51 27.68
C SER A 71 1.75 -3.78 27.00
N ALA A 72 1.49 -3.27 25.81
CA ALA A 72 2.36 -2.22 25.28
C ALA A 72 2.30 -1.03 26.25
N PRO A 73 3.42 -0.32 26.49
CA PRO A 73 3.36 0.95 27.19
C PRO A 73 2.26 1.79 26.55
N ALA A 74 1.46 2.47 27.38
CA ALA A 74 0.51 3.44 26.87
C ALA A 74 1.27 4.27 25.82
N ARG A 75 0.78 4.29 24.59
CA ARG A 75 1.44 5.08 23.55
C ARG A 75 1.40 6.52 24.02
N ASN A 76 2.54 6.96 24.57
CA ASN A 76 2.70 8.34 24.96
C ASN A 76 2.49 9.17 23.69
N ASP A 77 1.44 9.94 23.65
CA ASP A 77 1.13 10.89 22.57
C ASP A 77 2.17 12.03 22.45
N ASN A 78 3.19 12.02 23.33
CA ASN A 78 4.36 12.89 23.29
C ASN A 78 5.35 12.57 22.15
N ARG A 79 4.98 11.69 21.19
CA ARG A 79 5.76 11.57 19.96
C ARG A 79 5.68 12.92 19.22
N PRO A 80 6.82 13.47 18.77
CA PRO A 80 6.75 14.62 17.88
C PRO A 80 5.83 14.24 16.72
N LYS A 81 4.72 14.99 16.57
CA LYS A 81 3.76 14.79 15.48
C LYS A 81 4.52 14.96 14.18
N VAL A 82 4.38 13.99 13.29
CA VAL A 82 4.98 14.10 11.98
C VAL A 82 4.10 15.04 11.14
N ARG A 83 4.70 16.11 10.63
CA ARG A 83 3.99 17.05 9.77
C ARG A 83 3.39 16.31 8.58
N ARG A 84 2.08 16.45 8.41
CA ARG A 84 1.36 15.91 7.26
C ARG A 84 1.88 16.52 5.96
N ASN A 85 2.30 15.69 5.03
CA ASN A 85 2.75 16.11 3.71
C ASN A 85 2.07 15.34 2.56
N PHE A 86 0.96 14.64 2.84
CA PHE A 86 0.11 14.01 1.85
C PHE A 86 -1.20 14.80 1.67
N LYS A 87 -1.86 14.65 0.51
CA LYS A 87 -3.20 15.18 0.27
C LYS A 87 -4.23 14.05 0.48
N ILE A 88 -5.44 14.42 0.93
CA ILE A 88 -6.59 13.51 0.98
C ILE A 88 -7.36 13.69 -0.32
N VAL A 89 -7.55 12.60 -1.06
CA VAL A 89 -8.28 12.59 -2.34
C VAL A 89 -9.73 12.20 -2.14
N TYR A 90 -9.95 11.29 -1.19
CA TYR A 90 -11.27 10.82 -0.81
C TYR A 90 -11.24 10.40 0.66
N GLU A 91 -12.31 10.67 1.38
CA GLU A 91 -12.50 10.21 2.75
C GLU A 91 -14.00 10.07 3.05
N ASP A 92 -14.36 8.97 3.68
CA ASP A 92 -15.67 8.72 4.28
C ASP A 92 -15.51 8.06 5.66
N GLU A 93 -16.57 7.49 6.22
CA GLU A 93 -16.56 6.81 7.53
C GLU A 93 -15.65 5.57 7.55
N ASP A 94 -15.48 4.88 6.41
CA ASP A 94 -14.81 3.57 6.30
C ASP A 94 -13.40 3.64 5.73
N ILE A 95 -13.19 4.48 4.71
CA ILE A 95 -11.91 4.52 3.99
C ILE A 95 -11.35 5.93 3.87
N LEU A 96 -10.04 5.98 3.64
CA LEU A 96 -9.34 7.19 3.22
C LEU A 96 -8.42 6.83 2.05
N VAL A 97 -8.44 7.67 1.00
CA VAL A 97 -7.48 7.60 -0.11
C VAL A 97 -6.52 8.76 -0.01
N ALA A 98 -5.26 8.45 0.25
CA ALA A 98 -4.20 9.43 0.34
C ALA A 98 -3.44 9.53 -0.99
N ASP A 99 -3.20 10.75 -1.47
CA ASP A 99 -2.19 11.03 -2.49
C ASP A 99 -0.81 11.08 -1.84
N LYS A 100 -0.06 10.00 -2.00
CA LYS A 100 1.29 9.87 -1.45
C LYS A 100 2.29 10.70 -2.25
N PRO A 101 3.00 11.66 -1.64
CA PRO A 101 4.01 12.43 -2.33
C PRO A 101 5.26 11.59 -2.64
N PHE A 102 6.10 12.14 -3.51
CA PHE A 102 7.43 11.64 -3.81
C PHE A 102 8.31 11.54 -2.55
N GLY A 103 9.15 10.51 -2.48
CA GLY A 103 10.14 10.33 -1.41
C GLY A 103 9.59 9.75 -0.10
N LEU A 104 8.26 9.77 0.12
CA LEU A 104 7.63 9.22 1.33
C LEU A 104 7.46 7.70 1.23
N LEU A 105 7.81 6.97 2.28
CA LEU A 105 7.50 5.54 2.41
C LEU A 105 6.01 5.34 2.72
N THR A 106 5.42 4.27 2.23
CA THR A 106 4.05 3.86 2.66
C THR A 106 4.07 3.33 4.09
N HIS A 107 5.03 2.46 4.41
CA HIS A 107 5.31 1.93 5.75
C HIS A 107 6.75 2.23 6.12
N GLY A 108 7.03 2.29 7.42
CA GLY A 108 8.40 2.39 7.90
C GLY A 108 9.27 1.21 7.50
N ASP A 109 10.57 1.48 7.39
CA ASP A 109 11.60 0.48 7.18
C ASP A 109 12.66 0.52 8.31
N SER A 110 13.78 -0.16 8.14
CA SER A 110 14.87 -0.17 9.13
C SER A 110 15.46 1.22 9.39
N ASN A 111 15.46 2.09 8.38
CA ASN A 111 16.09 3.42 8.42
C ASN A 111 15.10 4.53 8.79
N GLU A 112 13.83 4.41 8.39
CA GLU A 112 12.80 5.40 8.68
C GLU A 112 11.59 4.72 9.34
N LYS A 113 11.51 4.84 10.66
CA LYS A 113 10.44 4.22 11.47
C LYS A 113 9.30 5.17 11.80
N LYS A 114 9.50 6.47 11.67
CA LYS A 114 8.56 7.49 12.16
C LYS A 114 7.86 8.22 11.01
N ASN A 115 8.63 8.77 10.08
CA ASN A 115 8.10 9.60 8.99
C ASN A 115 7.72 8.75 7.78
N HIS A 116 6.56 8.12 7.82
CA HIS A 116 5.99 7.39 6.71
C HIS A 116 4.48 7.60 6.65
N LEU A 117 3.88 7.37 5.48
CA LEU A 117 2.48 7.68 5.20
C LEU A 117 1.52 7.06 6.22
N ALA A 118 1.71 5.78 6.58
CA ALA A 118 0.82 5.11 7.53
C ALA A 118 0.81 5.79 8.92
N ASN A 119 1.93 6.35 9.38
CA ASN A 119 1.95 7.12 10.63
C ASN A 119 1.29 8.49 10.45
N GLN A 120 1.55 9.18 9.34
CA GLN A 120 0.93 10.49 9.07
C GLN A 120 -0.59 10.40 8.96
N VAL A 121 -1.12 9.37 8.26
CA VAL A 121 -2.57 9.13 8.17
C VAL A 121 -3.15 8.78 9.54
N LYS A 122 -2.46 7.94 10.32
CA LYS A 122 -2.92 7.62 11.67
C LYS A 122 -2.96 8.87 12.56
N ASP A 123 -1.92 9.71 12.53
CA ASP A 123 -1.88 10.94 13.33
C ASP A 123 -3.00 11.92 12.89
N TYR A 124 -3.27 12.02 11.59
CA TYR A 124 -4.42 12.76 11.06
C TYR A 124 -5.77 12.23 11.58
N LEU A 125 -5.99 10.91 11.54
CA LEU A 125 -7.24 10.30 12.02
C LEU A 125 -7.42 10.47 13.55
N ILE A 126 -6.34 10.55 14.31
CA ILE A 126 -6.38 10.90 15.75
C ILE A 126 -6.79 12.37 15.92
N GLU A 127 -6.19 13.28 15.14
CA GLU A 127 -6.48 14.73 15.23
C GLU A 127 -7.93 15.06 14.88
N THR A 128 -8.50 14.35 13.91
CA THR A 128 -9.91 14.53 13.49
C THR A 128 -10.91 13.75 14.36
N GLY A 129 -10.43 12.96 15.33
CA GLY A 129 -11.29 12.12 16.18
C GLY A 129 -11.83 10.87 15.48
N ALA A 130 -11.43 10.62 14.22
CA ALA A 130 -11.85 9.44 13.47
C ALA A 130 -11.16 8.14 13.92
N TYR A 131 -10.12 8.22 14.73
CA TYR A 131 -9.46 7.09 15.36
C TYR A 131 -9.05 7.40 16.81
N ASN A 132 -9.43 6.51 17.72
CA ASN A 132 -9.03 6.62 19.13
C ASN A 132 -7.70 5.86 19.37
N PRO A 133 -6.59 6.52 19.72
CA PRO A 133 -5.31 5.88 19.98
C PRO A 133 -5.31 4.94 21.19
N ARG A 134 -6.34 5.03 22.07
CA ARG A 134 -6.51 4.11 23.20
C ARG A 134 -7.03 2.72 22.76
N GLU A 135 -7.53 2.59 21.54
CA GLU A 135 -7.83 1.28 20.96
C GLU A 135 -6.57 0.43 20.86
N LYS A 136 -6.54 -0.68 21.60
CA LYS A 136 -5.33 -1.51 21.71
C LYS A 136 -5.18 -2.49 20.56
N VAL A 137 -6.26 -2.84 19.89
CA VAL A 137 -6.30 -3.99 18.98
C VAL A 137 -6.38 -3.60 17.51
N PHE A 138 -7.11 -2.54 17.16
CA PHE A 138 -7.14 -2.01 15.81
C PHE A 138 -6.18 -0.81 15.65
N THR A 139 -5.67 -0.64 14.44
CA THR A 139 -4.92 0.55 14.01
C THR A 139 -5.20 0.75 12.52
N PRO A 140 -5.62 1.96 12.09
CA PRO A 140 -5.78 2.27 10.68
C PRO A 140 -4.52 1.95 9.89
N ALA A 141 -4.67 1.30 8.75
CA ALA A 141 -3.54 0.83 7.97
C ALA A 141 -3.83 0.90 6.47
N PRO A 142 -2.80 1.05 5.63
CA PRO A 142 -2.97 1.00 4.19
C PRO A 142 -3.24 -0.43 3.72
N ALA A 143 -4.20 -0.57 2.78
CA ALA A 143 -4.55 -1.83 2.14
C ALA A 143 -3.64 -2.17 0.95
N ASN A 144 -3.01 -1.15 0.35
CA ASN A 144 -1.99 -1.30 -0.69
C ASN A 144 -0.73 -0.51 -0.34
N ARG A 145 0.32 -0.69 -1.12
CA ARG A 145 1.58 0.03 -0.93
C ARG A 145 2.13 0.54 -2.26
N LEU A 146 2.83 1.66 -2.19
CA LEU A 146 3.65 2.21 -3.25
C LEU A 146 5.13 2.19 -2.84
N ASP A 147 6.02 2.10 -3.81
CA ASP A 147 7.46 2.30 -3.58
C ASP A 147 7.73 3.72 -3.06
N ARG A 148 8.88 3.95 -2.41
CA ARG A 148 9.25 5.26 -1.84
C ARG A 148 9.04 6.42 -2.83
N ASN A 149 9.51 6.25 -4.06
CA ASN A 149 9.51 7.28 -5.10
C ASN A 149 8.35 7.17 -6.10
N THR A 150 7.42 6.26 -5.88
CA THR A 150 6.14 6.20 -6.61
C THR A 150 5.13 7.07 -5.88
N THR A 151 4.45 7.96 -6.61
CA THR A 151 3.44 8.88 -6.08
C THR A 151 2.02 8.36 -6.30
N GLY A 152 1.02 8.99 -5.67
CA GLY A 152 -0.40 8.77 -5.95
C GLY A 152 -1.14 7.92 -4.93
N ALA A 153 -2.20 7.27 -5.37
CA ALA A 153 -3.25 6.68 -4.54
C ALA A 153 -2.78 5.55 -3.62
N VAL A 154 -3.02 5.73 -2.32
CA VAL A 154 -2.92 4.68 -1.29
C VAL A 154 -4.23 4.61 -0.52
N LEU A 155 -4.84 3.42 -0.51
CA LEU A 155 -6.09 3.10 0.21
C LEU A 155 -5.80 2.80 1.68
N PHE A 156 -6.60 3.36 2.56
CA PHE A 156 -6.58 3.07 4.00
C PHE A 156 -7.96 2.61 4.47
N GLY A 157 -8.00 1.57 5.31
CA GLY A 157 -9.18 1.25 6.10
C GLY A 157 -9.13 2.01 7.43
N LYS A 158 -10.21 2.75 7.74
CA LYS A 158 -10.36 3.54 8.96
C LYS A 158 -10.82 2.70 10.14
N ASN A 159 -11.46 1.56 9.88
CA ASN A 159 -11.92 0.57 10.85
C ASN A 159 -11.56 -0.86 10.42
N SER A 160 -11.75 -1.82 11.32
CA SER A 160 -11.35 -3.22 11.09
C SER A 160 -12.15 -3.89 9.97
N ALA A 161 -13.44 -3.58 9.87
CA ALA A 161 -14.33 -4.17 8.86
C ALA A 161 -13.94 -3.69 7.45
N SER A 162 -13.75 -2.38 7.28
CA SER A 162 -13.35 -1.79 6.01
C SER A 162 -11.95 -2.24 5.59
N LEU A 163 -10.99 -2.36 6.53
CA LEU A 163 -9.65 -2.84 6.20
C LEU A 163 -9.67 -4.32 5.76
N LYS A 164 -10.50 -5.16 6.38
CA LYS A 164 -10.71 -6.55 5.96
C LYS A 164 -11.35 -6.61 4.57
N ALA A 165 -12.41 -5.83 4.35
CA ALA A 165 -13.12 -5.76 3.07
C ALA A 165 -12.16 -5.30 1.94
N LEU A 166 -11.37 -4.23 2.15
CA LEU A 166 -10.34 -3.80 1.18
C LEU A 166 -9.33 -4.91 0.88
N GLY A 167 -8.88 -5.63 1.92
CA GLY A 167 -7.94 -6.74 1.75
C GLY A 167 -8.52 -7.91 0.95
N GLU A 168 -9.81 -8.23 1.15
CA GLU A 168 -10.55 -9.21 0.38
C GLU A 168 -10.73 -8.77 -1.07
N MET A 169 -11.26 -7.56 -1.28
CA MET A 169 -11.48 -7.00 -2.61
C MET A 169 -10.19 -6.95 -3.46
N ILE A 170 -9.05 -6.57 -2.85
CA ILE A 170 -7.76 -6.56 -3.56
C ILE A 170 -7.30 -7.98 -3.90
N ARG A 171 -7.51 -8.96 -3.02
CA ARG A 171 -7.12 -10.34 -3.24
C ARG A 171 -7.97 -11.03 -4.30
N GLU A 172 -9.24 -10.66 -4.41
CA GLU A 172 -10.21 -11.22 -5.35
C GLU A 172 -10.32 -10.40 -6.66
N ASP A 173 -9.35 -9.53 -6.92
CA ASP A 173 -9.31 -8.63 -8.09
C ASP A 173 -10.59 -7.79 -8.27
N LYS A 174 -11.25 -7.40 -7.17
CA LYS A 174 -12.41 -6.51 -7.16
C LYS A 174 -12.05 -5.02 -7.18
N VAL A 175 -10.74 -4.69 -7.11
CA VAL A 175 -10.21 -3.33 -7.15
C VAL A 175 -9.15 -3.21 -8.22
N ASP A 176 -9.45 -2.44 -9.26
CA ASP A 176 -8.47 -2.09 -10.28
C ASP A 176 -7.58 -0.93 -9.83
N LYS A 177 -6.29 -1.06 -10.06
CA LYS A 177 -5.27 -0.06 -9.75
C LYS A 177 -4.59 0.37 -11.03
N PHE A 178 -4.75 1.65 -11.40
CA PHE A 178 -4.17 2.20 -12.60
C PHE A 178 -3.01 3.13 -12.26
N TYR A 179 -1.98 3.03 -13.08
CA TYR A 179 -0.77 3.83 -12.96
C TYR A 179 -0.50 4.56 -14.28
N MET A 180 0.05 5.75 -14.18
CA MET A 180 0.59 6.49 -15.31
C MET A 180 2.10 6.48 -15.24
N THR A 181 2.75 6.21 -16.37
CA THR A 181 4.21 6.21 -16.49
C THR A 181 4.64 6.60 -17.89
N ILE A 182 5.92 6.96 -18.04
CA ILE A 182 6.56 7.10 -19.34
C ILE A 182 7.63 6.01 -19.45
N VAL A 183 7.61 5.29 -20.56
CA VAL A 183 8.60 4.24 -20.84
C VAL A 183 9.50 4.63 -22.01
N TYR A 184 10.72 4.09 -22.02
CA TYR A 184 11.63 4.20 -23.13
C TYR A 184 11.17 3.32 -24.29
N GLY A 185 11.29 3.83 -25.53
CA GLY A 185 10.88 3.15 -26.75
C GLY A 185 9.40 3.34 -27.08
N HIS A 186 8.99 2.73 -28.18
CA HIS A 186 7.65 2.83 -28.71
C HIS A 186 6.85 1.58 -28.37
N LEU A 187 5.89 1.70 -27.49
CA LEU A 187 4.88 0.69 -27.23
C LEU A 187 3.72 0.92 -28.20
N GLU A 188 3.61 0.09 -29.22
CA GLU A 188 2.66 0.32 -30.35
C GLU A 188 1.23 -0.14 -30.02
N LYS A 189 1.09 -1.12 -29.14
CA LYS A 189 -0.22 -1.72 -28.78
C LYS A 189 -0.25 -2.11 -27.31
N GLU A 190 -1.45 -2.38 -26.83
CA GLU A 190 -1.64 -2.93 -25.48
C GLU A 190 -0.94 -4.30 -25.38
N ILE A 191 -0.29 -4.52 -24.24
CA ILE A 191 0.36 -5.79 -23.91
C ILE A 191 -0.13 -6.28 -22.55
N ASP A 192 -0.44 -7.58 -22.49
CA ASP A 192 -0.73 -8.31 -21.24
C ASP A 192 0.52 -9.12 -20.87
N LEU A 193 1.18 -8.70 -19.80
CA LEU A 193 2.42 -9.31 -19.33
C LEU A 193 2.13 -10.24 -18.16
N LYS A 194 2.39 -11.53 -18.35
CA LYS A 194 2.26 -12.58 -17.34
C LYS A 194 3.61 -13.23 -17.09
N GLY A 195 3.88 -13.59 -15.84
CA GLY A 195 5.13 -14.22 -15.46
C GLY A 195 5.17 -14.52 -13.97
N ARG A 196 6.36 -14.81 -13.48
CA ARG A 196 6.61 -15.00 -12.05
C ARG A 196 7.72 -14.06 -11.59
N LEU A 197 7.61 -13.60 -10.36
CA LEU A 197 8.54 -12.64 -9.78
C LEU A 197 9.26 -13.25 -8.58
N ILE A 198 10.57 -13.22 -8.61
CA ILE A 198 11.43 -13.59 -7.48
C ILE A 198 12.21 -12.36 -6.98
N LYS A 199 12.27 -12.20 -5.66
CA LYS A 199 13.04 -11.12 -5.04
C LYS A 199 14.49 -11.55 -4.85
N ASP A 200 15.41 -10.73 -5.31
CA ASP A 200 16.82 -10.81 -4.93
C ASP A 200 17.00 -10.08 -3.59
N GLN A 201 17.37 -10.82 -2.56
CA GLN A 201 17.50 -10.28 -1.21
C GLN A 201 18.73 -9.36 -1.05
N ASN A 202 19.78 -9.58 -1.84
CA ASN A 202 21.05 -8.87 -1.72
C ASN A 202 21.03 -7.50 -2.41
N THR A 203 20.31 -7.39 -3.54
CA THR A 203 20.31 -6.17 -4.38
C THR A 203 19.06 -5.33 -4.21
N ASN A 204 18.08 -5.78 -3.42
CA ASN A 204 16.75 -5.18 -3.32
C ASN A 204 16.12 -4.92 -4.71
N THR A 205 16.35 -5.86 -5.64
CA THR A 205 15.73 -5.91 -6.97
C THR A 205 14.83 -7.14 -7.09
N VAL A 206 14.11 -7.24 -8.20
CA VAL A 206 13.33 -8.42 -8.54
C VAL A 206 13.71 -8.89 -9.94
N LYS A 207 13.58 -10.19 -10.19
CA LYS A 207 13.73 -10.80 -11.52
C LYS A 207 12.40 -11.36 -11.96
N ILE A 208 12.11 -11.20 -13.25
CA ILE A 208 10.97 -11.82 -13.90
C ILE A 208 11.42 -13.17 -14.43
N LEU A 209 10.60 -14.18 -14.19
CA LEU A 209 10.73 -15.55 -14.68
C LEU A 209 9.52 -15.85 -15.55
N ASP A 210 9.67 -16.84 -16.43
CA ASP A 210 8.56 -17.33 -17.25
C ASP A 210 7.41 -17.89 -16.40
N ILE A 211 6.20 -17.83 -16.91
CA ILE A 211 5.00 -18.28 -16.21
C ILE A 211 5.07 -19.76 -15.80
N GLY A 212 5.76 -20.59 -16.58
CA GLY A 212 5.99 -22.01 -16.31
C GLY A 212 7.06 -22.32 -15.26
N ASP A 213 7.82 -21.34 -14.77
CA ASP A 213 8.82 -21.55 -13.72
C ASP A 213 8.10 -21.85 -12.39
N SER A 214 8.53 -22.87 -11.66
CA SER A 214 7.93 -23.24 -10.36
C SER A 214 8.27 -22.27 -9.23
N ARG A 215 9.28 -21.43 -9.41
CA ARG A 215 9.77 -20.45 -8.42
C ARG A 215 9.03 -19.12 -8.51
N GLY A 216 9.08 -18.37 -7.42
CA GLY A 216 8.54 -17.01 -7.37
C GLY A 216 7.01 -16.96 -7.26
N ARG A 217 6.47 -15.78 -7.39
CA ARG A 217 5.03 -15.50 -7.28
C ARG A 217 4.49 -15.02 -8.63
N GLU A 218 3.31 -15.47 -8.99
CA GLU A 218 2.62 -15.02 -10.19
C GLU A 218 2.38 -13.51 -10.17
N ILE A 219 2.57 -12.92 -11.36
CA ILE A 219 2.37 -11.52 -11.62
C ILE A 219 1.68 -11.30 -12.96
N GLU A 220 0.82 -10.27 -13.00
CA GLU A 220 0.13 -9.84 -14.20
C GLU A 220 0.07 -8.33 -14.25
N THR A 221 0.43 -7.75 -15.41
CA THR A 221 0.47 -6.31 -15.66
C THR A 221 -0.01 -6.04 -17.09
N ILE A 222 -1.05 -5.25 -17.25
CA ILE A 222 -1.55 -4.83 -18.54
C ILE A 222 -1.07 -3.40 -18.80
N ALA A 223 -0.38 -3.17 -19.92
CA ALA A 223 0.18 -1.88 -20.27
C ALA A 223 -0.42 -1.40 -21.60
N ARG A 224 -1.12 -0.26 -21.56
CA ARG A 224 -1.79 0.36 -22.69
C ARG A 224 -1.09 1.65 -23.09
N PRO A 225 -0.60 1.81 -24.32
CA PRO A 225 -0.06 3.07 -24.79
C PRO A 225 -1.16 4.14 -24.83
N VAL A 226 -0.87 5.32 -24.28
CA VAL A 226 -1.76 6.49 -24.34
C VAL A 226 -1.37 7.39 -25.49
N ARG A 227 -0.07 7.69 -25.59
CA ARG A 227 0.48 8.47 -26.71
C ARG A 227 2.00 8.39 -26.78
N ARG A 228 2.53 8.60 -27.98
CA ARG A 228 3.96 8.68 -28.25
C ARG A 228 4.49 10.09 -27.95
N ILE A 229 5.69 10.17 -27.36
CA ILE A 229 6.40 11.42 -27.05
C ILE A 229 7.87 11.28 -27.52
N GLY A 230 8.15 11.58 -28.76
CA GLY A 230 9.49 11.38 -29.35
C GLY A 230 9.93 9.92 -29.25
N ASP A 231 11.03 9.67 -28.56
CA ASP A 231 11.61 8.32 -28.34
C ASP A 231 10.94 7.56 -27.19
N PHE A 232 9.83 8.06 -26.65
CA PHE A 232 9.14 7.53 -25.47
C PHE A 232 7.66 7.28 -25.73
N THR A 233 7.04 6.50 -24.84
CA THR A 233 5.58 6.30 -24.80
C THR A 233 5.04 6.62 -23.42
N LEU A 234 3.99 7.45 -23.34
CA LEU A 234 3.14 7.59 -22.16
C LEU A 234 2.23 6.37 -22.10
N VAL A 235 2.21 5.68 -20.97
CA VAL A 235 1.53 4.40 -20.80
C VAL A 235 0.64 4.44 -19.56
N GLU A 236 -0.62 4.01 -19.71
CA GLU A 236 -1.48 3.63 -18.59
C GLU A 236 -1.27 2.14 -18.29
N ILE A 237 -1.05 1.81 -17.03
CA ILE A 237 -0.83 0.43 -16.58
C ILE A 237 -1.93 0.03 -15.61
N ARG A 238 -2.65 -1.06 -15.91
CA ARG A 238 -3.49 -1.77 -14.95
C ARG A 238 -2.65 -2.81 -14.22
N LEU A 239 -2.54 -2.66 -12.91
CA LEU A 239 -1.78 -3.56 -12.05
C LEU A 239 -2.71 -4.61 -11.44
N VAL A 240 -2.79 -5.80 -12.05
CA VAL A 240 -3.65 -6.90 -11.60
C VAL A 240 -3.10 -7.47 -10.29
N THR A 241 -1.86 -7.87 -10.26
CA THR A 241 -1.16 -8.28 -9.02
C THR A 241 -0.26 -7.15 -8.50
N GLY A 242 0.00 -7.08 -7.19
CA GLY A 242 0.73 -5.97 -6.57
C GLY A 242 2.02 -6.40 -5.85
N ARG A 243 3.05 -6.82 -6.61
CA ARG A 243 4.35 -7.21 -6.02
C ARG A 243 5.35 -6.06 -6.07
N THR A 244 6.33 -6.10 -5.17
CA THR A 244 7.40 -5.09 -5.10
C THR A 244 8.06 -4.90 -6.47
N HIS A 245 8.20 -3.66 -6.92
CA HIS A 245 8.81 -3.26 -8.19
C HIS A 245 8.19 -3.92 -9.44
N GLN A 246 7.00 -4.52 -9.36
CA GLN A 246 6.43 -5.34 -10.43
C GLN A 246 6.37 -4.58 -11.77
N ILE A 247 5.73 -3.41 -11.82
CA ILE A 247 5.63 -2.59 -13.05
C ILE A 247 7.01 -2.30 -13.63
N ARG A 248 7.93 -1.89 -12.80
CA ARG A 248 9.28 -1.50 -13.19
C ARG A 248 10.07 -2.63 -13.83
N ALA A 249 10.04 -3.80 -13.18
CA ALA A 249 10.72 -4.99 -13.67
C ALA A 249 10.02 -5.58 -14.91
N HIS A 250 8.68 -5.62 -14.93
CA HIS A 250 7.90 -6.16 -16.05
C HIS A 250 8.10 -5.32 -17.31
N MET A 251 7.98 -4.00 -17.24
CA MET A 251 8.20 -3.13 -18.39
C MET A 251 9.66 -3.20 -18.89
N ALA A 252 10.63 -3.31 -17.99
CA ALA A 252 12.03 -3.48 -18.38
C ALA A 252 12.30 -4.82 -19.05
N SER A 253 11.63 -5.91 -18.65
CA SER A 253 11.83 -7.25 -19.23
C SER A 253 11.41 -7.34 -20.71
N VAL A 254 10.48 -6.47 -21.12
CA VAL A 254 10.00 -6.40 -22.52
C VAL A 254 10.63 -5.24 -23.32
N GLY A 255 11.72 -4.65 -22.82
CA GLY A 255 12.47 -3.61 -23.53
C GLY A 255 11.92 -2.19 -23.38
N HIS A 256 10.92 -1.97 -22.55
CA HIS A 256 10.28 -0.68 -22.29
C HIS A 256 10.47 -0.22 -20.82
N PRO A 257 11.70 -0.05 -20.31
CA PRO A 257 11.90 0.37 -18.91
C PRO A 257 11.29 1.75 -18.65
N VAL A 258 10.77 1.92 -17.43
CA VAL A 258 10.27 3.20 -16.93
C VAL A 258 11.40 4.23 -16.94
N ILE A 259 11.14 5.42 -17.46
CA ILE A 259 12.17 6.49 -17.47
C ILE A 259 12.53 6.91 -16.04
N GLY A 260 13.82 7.29 -15.86
CA GLY A 260 14.37 7.61 -14.55
C GLY A 260 14.70 6.39 -13.68
N ASP A 261 14.26 5.19 -14.04
CA ASP A 261 14.52 3.98 -13.25
C ASP A 261 15.98 3.52 -13.41
N VAL A 262 16.81 3.80 -12.40
CA VAL A 262 18.22 3.43 -12.38
C VAL A 262 18.47 1.95 -12.03
N LYS A 263 17.44 1.23 -11.52
CA LYS A 263 17.61 -0.18 -11.13
C LYS A 263 17.38 -1.14 -12.28
N TYR A 264 16.44 -0.82 -13.17
CA TYR A 264 15.98 -1.74 -14.21
C TYR A 264 16.35 -1.30 -15.64
N ALA A 265 16.62 -0.01 -15.87
CA ALA A 265 17.10 0.44 -17.16
C ALA A 265 18.55 0.00 -17.40
N LYS A 266 18.81 -0.60 -18.59
CA LYS A 266 20.13 -1.07 -19.03
C LYS A 266 20.47 -0.53 -20.42
N GLY A 267 21.74 -0.56 -20.80
CA GLY A 267 22.20 -0.15 -22.13
C GLY A 267 21.74 1.26 -22.51
N ARG A 268 21.19 1.44 -23.70
CA ARG A 268 20.69 2.74 -24.22
C ARG A 268 19.70 3.44 -23.27
N ALA A 269 18.81 2.69 -22.62
CA ALA A 269 17.86 3.27 -21.69
C ALA A 269 18.56 3.89 -20.45
N ALA A 270 19.64 3.29 -19.98
CA ALA A 270 20.44 3.86 -18.89
C ALA A 270 21.14 5.17 -19.33
N ASP A 271 21.63 5.24 -20.58
CA ASP A 271 22.23 6.46 -21.14
C ASP A 271 21.20 7.58 -21.28
N VAL A 272 20.00 7.22 -21.72
CA VAL A 272 18.86 8.14 -21.79
C VAL A 272 18.51 8.66 -20.38
N ASN A 273 18.45 7.80 -19.38
CA ASN A 273 18.17 8.20 -18.00
C ASN A 273 19.23 9.18 -17.45
N ARG A 274 20.52 9.01 -17.80
CA ARG A 274 21.56 10.00 -17.44
C ARG A 274 21.26 11.39 -18.04
N ARG A 275 20.85 11.46 -19.31
CA ARG A 275 20.46 12.71 -19.98
C ARG A 275 19.19 13.32 -19.38
N LEU A 276 18.20 12.50 -19.04
CA LEU A 276 16.96 12.96 -18.38
C LEU A 276 17.26 13.53 -16.98
N LYS A 277 18.18 12.91 -16.25
CA LYS A 277 18.66 13.44 -14.95
C LYS A 277 19.31 14.81 -15.11
N GLN A 278 20.20 14.98 -16.09
CA GLN A 278 20.88 16.27 -16.34
C GLN A 278 19.89 17.35 -16.77
N ARG A 279 18.91 17.02 -17.61
CA ARG A 279 18.00 17.99 -18.22
C ARG A 279 16.79 18.31 -17.34
N PHE A 280 16.23 17.34 -16.67
CA PHE A 280 14.98 17.45 -15.94
C PHE A 280 15.10 17.16 -14.44
N GLY A 281 16.28 16.75 -13.95
CA GLY A 281 16.47 16.33 -12.57
C GLY A 281 15.91 14.92 -12.28
N LEU A 282 15.39 14.20 -13.29
CA LEU A 282 14.75 12.90 -13.11
C LEU A 282 15.77 11.82 -12.76
N SER A 283 15.82 11.41 -11.49
CA SER A 283 16.80 10.46 -10.96
C SER A 283 16.22 9.16 -10.46
N THR A 284 14.90 9.00 -10.51
CA THR A 284 14.16 7.79 -10.09
C THR A 284 13.00 7.53 -11.03
N GLN A 285 12.38 6.34 -10.93
CA GLN A 285 11.24 5.97 -11.77
C GLN A 285 10.13 7.03 -11.77
N LEU A 286 9.69 7.46 -12.94
CA LEU A 286 8.53 8.31 -13.13
C LEU A 286 7.27 7.43 -13.17
N LEU A 287 6.67 7.18 -12.02
CA LEU A 287 5.53 6.28 -11.87
C LEU A 287 4.53 6.85 -10.85
N HIS A 288 3.26 6.93 -11.25
CA HIS A 288 2.20 7.53 -10.46
C HIS A 288 0.94 6.64 -10.43
N SER A 289 0.41 6.33 -9.25
CA SER A 289 -0.86 5.64 -9.07
C SER A 289 -2.01 6.63 -9.26
N CYS A 290 -2.55 6.69 -10.47
CA CYS A 290 -3.45 7.78 -10.92
C CYS A 290 -4.93 7.48 -10.70
N ARG A 291 -5.34 6.22 -10.50
CA ARG A 291 -6.75 5.87 -10.37
C ARG A 291 -6.94 4.54 -9.68
N ILE A 292 -7.96 4.47 -8.83
CA ILE A 292 -8.46 3.25 -8.21
C ILE A 292 -9.92 3.11 -8.61
N THR A 293 -10.32 1.94 -9.11
CA THR A 293 -11.70 1.63 -9.48
C THR A 293 -12.18 0.44 -8.69
N PHE A 294 -13.28 0.60 -7.97
CA PHE A 294 -13.94 -0.47 -7.23
C PHE A 294 -14.92 -1.17 -8.18
N LYS A 295 -14.55 -2.35 -8.70
CA LYS A 295 -15.42 -3.14 -9.58
C LYS A 295 -16.63 -3.68 -8.81
N GLU A 296 -16.38 -4.16 -7.59
CA GLU A 296 -17.36 -4.73 -6.69
C GLU A 296 -16.96 -4.41 -5.25
N GLY A 297 -17.87 -3.79 -4.49
CA GLY A 297 -17.71 -3.55 -3.07
C GLY A 297 -18.12 -4.77 -2.25
N VAL A 298 -17.55 -4.91 -1.04
CA VAL A 298 -17.84 -6.02 -0.13
C VAL A 298 -18.16 -5.47 1.25
N GLY A 299 -19.22 -5.97 1.87
CA GLY A 299 -19.64 -5.60 3.21
C GLY A 299 -19.84 -4.08 3.37
N PRO A 300 -19.19 -3.39 4.32
CA PRO A 300 -19.39 -1.96 4.51
C PRO A 300 -18.98 -1.11 3.29
N LEU A 301 -18.28 -1.69 2.31
CA LEU A 301 -17.81 -1.00 1.11
C LEU A 301 -18.66 -1.27 -0.14
N GLU A 302 -19.83 -1.91 -0.03
CA GLU A 302 -20.74 -2.18 -1.15
C GLU A 302 -21.12 -0.91 -1.92
N ARG A 303 -21.27 0.22 -1.23
CA ARG A 303 -21.57 1.55 -1.81
C ARG A 303 -20.49 2.05 -2.77
N LEU A 304 -19.28 1.50 -2.73
CA LEU A 304 -18.18 1.88 -3.63
C LEU A 304 -18.23 1.15 -4.96
N THR A 305 -19.11 0.18 -5.14
CA THR A 305 -19.26 -0.58 -6.40
C THR A 305 -19.40 0.37 -7.60
N GLY A 306 -18.56 0.18 -8.61
CA GLY A 306 -18.54 1.00 -9.83
C GLY A 306 -17.86 2.37 -9.67
N GLN A 307 -17.48 2.78 -8.46
CA GLN A 307 -16.84 4.08 -8.24
C GLN A 307 -15.37 4.07 -8.65
N SER A 308 -14.91 5.23 -9.14
CA SER A 308 -13.50 5.46 -9.48
C SER A 308 -12.99 6.72 -8.77
N ILE A 309 -11.88 6.59 -8.06
CA ILE A 309 -11.19 7.69 -7.41
C ILE A 309 -9.93 8.00 -8.21
N LYS A 310 -9.83 9.23 -8.72
CA LYS A 310 -8.69 9.70 -9.52
C LYS A 310 -7.77 10.55 -8.68
N VAL A 311 -6.48 10.47 -8.97
CA VAL A 311 -5.43 11.31 -8.40
C VAL A 311 -4.72 12.00 -9.55
N ASP A 312 -4.66 13.31 -9.52
CA ASP A 312 -4.04 14.11 -10.56
C ASP A 312 -2.53 13.85 -10.64
N LEU A 313 -1.97 13.98 -11.84
CA LEU A 313 -0.54 13.88 -12.03
C LEU A 313 0.19 14.96 -11.23
N PRO A 314 1.31 14.64 -10.57
CA PRO A 314 2.14 15.65 -9.92
C PRO A 314 2.69 16.66 -10.94
N GLU A 315 2.85 17.93 -10.54
CA GLU A 315 3.42 19.00 -11.38
C GLU A 315 4.76 18.59 -12.01
N GLU A 316 5.60 17.85 -11.27
CA GLU A 316 6.85 17.36 -11.81
C GLU A 316 6.64 16.38 -12.97
N PHE A 317 5.62 15.52 -12.89
CA PHE A 317 5.29 14.58 -13.95
C PHE A 317 4.86 15.33 -15.21
N GLU A 318 3.97 16.32 -15.07
CA GLU A 318 3.50 17.17 -16.18
C GLU A 318 4.65 17.98 -16.78
N ARG A 319 5.52 18.55 -15.95
CA ARG A 319 6.72 19.28 -16.41
C ARG A 319 7.63 18.40 -17.26
N ILE A 320 7.79 17.14 -16.90
CA ILE A 320 8.61 16.18 -17.68
C ILE A 320 7.93 15.87 -19.01
N ILE A 321 6.61 15.59 -19.03
CA ILE A 321 5.84 15.39 -20.27
C ILE A 321 6.05 16.56 -21.22
N ASN A 322 5.75 17.79 -20.77
CA ASN A 322 5.85 19.01 -21.57
C ASN A 322 7.28 19.23 -22.09
N GLY A 323 8.29 18.97 -21.25
CA GLY A 323 9.69 19.07 -21.63
C GLY A 323 10.10 18.06 -22.71
N LEU A 324 9.63 16.83 -22.63
CA LEU A 324 9.88 15.79 -23.65
C LEU A 324 9.19 16.13 -24.97
N GLU A 325 7.97 16.66 -24.96
CA GLU A 325 7.25 17.11 -26.16
C GLU A 325 7.97 18.22 -26.88
N LEU A 326 8.47 19.23 -26.14
CA LEU A 326 9.26 20.31 -26.70
C LEU A 326 10.53 19.81 -27.40
N VAL A 327 11.20 18.79 -26.81
CA VAL A 327 12.39 18.18 -27.43
C VAL A 327 12.00 17.43 -28.70
N ALA A 328 10.91 16.68 -28.69
CA ALA A 328 10.45 15.91 -29.83
C ALA A 328 10.12 16.83 -31.03
N ARG A 329 9.39 17.94 -30.78
CA ARG A 329 9.08 18.96 -31.81
C ARG A 329 10.31 19.58 -32.44
N ARG A 330 11.33 19.94 -31.63
CA ARG A 330 12.60 20.51 -32.13
C ARG A 330 13.39 19.53 -32.98
N LYS A 331 13.37 18.24 -32.67
CA LYS A 331 14.02 17.20 -33.48
C LYS A 331 13.30 17.01 -34.83
N GLY A 332 11.97 17.08 -34.87
CA GLY A 332 11.20 17.02 -36.10
C GLY A 332 11.48 18.20 -37.02
N ALA A 333 11.51 19.41 -36.48
CA ALA A 333 11.78 20.64 -37.24
C ALA A 333 13.21 20.77 -37.79
N ASN A 334 14.18 20.03 -37.25
CA ASN A 334 15.57 20.00 -37.73
C ASN A 334 15.84 18.90 -38.76
N ASN A 335 14.86 18.03 -39.03
CA ASN A 335 14.94 16.92 -39.99
C ASN A 335 14.09 17.16 -41.26
N GLU A 336 13.39 18.28 -41.32
CA GLU A 336 12.74 18.88 -42.51
C GLU A 336 13.67 19.97 -43.12
#